data_3b913ec3ab14c9a3916abd00e361b8cc
#
_entry.id   3b913ec3ab14c9a3916abd00e361b8cc
#
_cell.length_a   1.000
_cell.length_b   1.000
_cell.length_c   1.000
_cell.angle_alpha   90.00
_cell.angle_beta   90.00
_cell.angle_gamma   90.00
#
_symmetry.space_group_name_H-M   'P 1'
#
loop_
_entity.id
_entity.type
_entity.pdbx_description
1 polymer ?
#
loop_
_entity_poly.entity_id
_entity_poly.type
_entity_poly.pdbx_seq_one_letter_code
_entity_poly.pdbx_strand_id
1 'polypeptide(L)'
;MSDSAPAVDGLLETSLYAGDLKRTAAFYRDLFGFKPMVESPRLVAFEIVAARHVLLIFQAGATEDDVHDARGTIPGHDGRGRLHLALSIAAADCEAWRERLAARGVALAGEYRWPRGGTSLYFRDPDGALVELATPGLWW
;
A
#
# COMPACT_ATOMS: atom_id res chain seq x y z
N MET A 1 13.14 36.86 5.30
CA MET A 1 12.56 35.50 5.46
C MET A 1 12.37 34.89 4.08
N SER A 2 12.78 33.66 3.92
CA SER A 2 12.56 32.92 2.67
C SER A 2 11.09 32.48 2.59
N ASP A 3 10.48 32.69 1.43
CA ASP A 3 9.10 32.25 1.14
C ASP A 3 9.06 30.76 0.70
N SER A 4 10.22 30.08 0.72
CA SER A 4 10.31 28.67 0.36
C SER A 4 9.88 27.77 1.52
N ALA A 5 9.06 26.76 1.22
CA ALA A 5 8.70 25.74 2.18
C ALA A 5 9.93 24.93 2.63
N PRO A 6 9.99 24.53 3.90
CA PRO A 6 10.98 23.52 4.32
C PRO A 6 10.80 22.22 3.53
N ALA A 7 11.90 21.48 3.36
CA ALA A 7 11.88 20.23 2.60
C ALA A 7 11.18 19.11 3.35
N VAL A 8 10.49 18.23 2.61
CA VAL A 8 10.12 16.88 3.06
C VAL A 8 11.07 15.89 2.42
N ASP A 9 11.34 14.77 3.11
CA ASP A 9 12.33 13.78 2.64
C ASP A 9 11.72 12.66 1.79
N GLY A 10 10.42 12.59 1.69
CA GLY A 10 9.71 11.60 0.89
C GLY A 10 8.43 11.10 1.54
N LEU A 11 7.88 10.03 0.99
CA LEU A 11 6.75 9.31 1.57
C LEU A 11 7.27 8.29 2.58
N LEU A 12 6.83 8.40 3.84
CA LEU A 12 7.19 7.46 4.91
C LEU A 12 6.26 6.26 4.92
N GLU A 13 4.96 6.54 4.91
CA GLU A 13 3.91 5.54 5.00
C GLU A 13 2.72 5.90 4.14
N THR A 14 1.99 4.89 3.72
CA THR A 14 0.68 5.03 3.10
C THR A 14 -0.29 4.09 3.76
N SER A 15 -1.60 4.34 3.62
CA SER A 15 -2.62 3.56 4.31
C SER A 15 -3.75 3.14 3.40
N LEU A 16 -4.28 1.95 3.72
CA LEU A 16 -5.51 1.41 3.18
C LEU A 16 -6.47 1.14 4.33
N TYR A 17 -7.74 0.99 4.00
CA TYR A 17 -8.80 0.68 4.97
C TYR A 17 -9.51 -0.58 4.55
N ALA A 18 -9.68 -1.52 5.48
CA ALA A 18 -10.26 -2.83 5.23
C ALA A 18 -11.55 -3.02 6.00
N GLY A 19 -12.55 -3.58 5.35
CA GLY A 19 -13.79 -4.01 6.01
C GLY A 19 -13.56 -5.22 6.93
N ASP A 20 -12.63 -6.09 6.54
CA ASP A 20 -12.12 -7.21 7.35
C ASP A 20 -10.59 -7.15 7.35
N LEU A 21 -10.04 -6.51 8.36
CA LEU A 21 -8.58 -6.28 8.48
C LEU A 21 -7.81 -7.60 8.43
N LYS A 22 -8.27 -8.63 9.12
CA LYS A 22 -7.56 -9.90 9.19
C LYS A 22 -7.42 -10.56 7.81
N ARG A 23 -8.48 -10.51 7.01
CA ARG A 23 -8.49 -11.04 5.64
C ARG A 23 -7.56 -10.25 4.72
N THR A 24 -7.66 -8.94 4.75
CA THR A 24 -6.86 -8.08 3.88
C THR A 24 -5.39 -8.08 4.26
N ALA A 25 -5.07 -8.07 5.56
CA ALA A 25 -3.69 -8.19 6.01
C ALA A 25 -3.06 -9.53 5.59
N ALA A 26 -3.82 -10.64 5.68
CA ALA A 26 -3.36 -11.94 5.21
C ALA A 26 -3.06 -11.92 3.70
N PHE A 27 -3.89 -11.28 2.90
CA PHE A 27 -3.65 -11.12 1.46
C PHE A 27 -2.29 -10.47 1.16
N TYR A 28 -1.99 -9.35 1.80
CA TYR A 28 -0.72 -8.64 1.58
C TYR A 28 0.47 -9.43 2.11
N ARG A 29 0.33 -10.04 3.28
CA ARG A 29 1.39 -10.90 3.85
C ARG A 29 1.72 -12.04 2.91
N ASP A 30 0.71 -12.76 2.42
CA ASP A 30 0.92 -13.97 1.64
C ASP A 30 1.38 -13.67 0.22
N LEU A 31 0.86 -12.61 -0.41
CA LEU A 31 1.23 -12.24 -1.77
C LEU A 31 2.65 -11.66 -1.83
N PHE A 32 2.96 -10.72 -0.94
CA PHE A 32 4.21 -9.95 -1.00
C PHE A 32 5.29 -10.47 -0.06
N GLY A 33 4.93 -11.25 0.95
CA GLY A 33 5.87 -11.64 2.01
C GLY A 33 6.23 -10.47 2.93
N PHE A 34 5.40 -9.43 2.99
CA PHE A 34 5.66 -8.30 3.87
C PHE A 34 5.70 -8.70 5.34
N LYS A 35 6.64 -8.12 6.07
CA LYS A 35 6.81 -8.38 7.49
C LYS A 35 5.93 -7.46 8.32
N PRO A 36 5.01 -7.99 9.13
CA PRO A 36 4.25 -7.16 10.05
C PRO A 36 5.14 -6.66 11.20
N MET A 37 5.06 -5.36 11.47
CA MET A 37 5.72 -4.72 12.60
C MET A 37 4.76 -4.48 13.76
N VAL A 38 3.50 -4.24 13.44
CA VAL A 38 2.41 -4.05 14.40
C VAL A 38 1.21 -4.84 13.92
N GLU A 39 0.58 -5.56 14.84
CA GLU A 39 -0.67 -6.27 14.61
C GLU A 39 -1.61 -6.01 15.79
N SER A 40 -2.77 -5.49 15.50
CA SER A 40 -3.84 -5.26 16.47
C SER A 40 -5.19 -5.39 15.79
N PRO A 41 -6.32 -5.44 16.53
CA PRO A 41 -7.64 -5.41 15.91
C PRO A 41 -7.92 -4.13 15.12
N ARG A 42 -7.14 -3.08 15.32
CA ARG A 42 -7.31 -1.76 14.73
C ARG A 42 -6.50 -1.58 13.45
N LEU A 43 -5.27 -2.12 13.41
CA LEU A 43 -4.37 -1.96 12.27
C LEU A 43 -3.33 -3.07 12.20
N VAL A 44 -2.83 -3.27 10.99
CA VAL A 44 -1.59 -4.00 10.72
C VAL A 44 -0.64 -3.05 9.99
N ALA A 45 0.59 -2.93 10.48
CA ALA A 45 1.64 -2.15 9.84
C ALA A 45 2.68 -3.10 9.23
N PHE A 46 2.90 -3.00 7.92
CA PHE A 46 3.91 -3.78 7.21
C PHE A 46 5.11 -2.92 6.85
N GLU A 47 6.30 -3.42 7.15
CA GLU A 47 7.51 -2.87 6.57
C GLU A 47 7.65 -3.39 5.13
N ILE A 48 7.57 -2.49 4.15
CA ILE A 48 7.67 -2.87 2.72
C ILE A 48 9.07 -2.62 2.17
N VAL A 49 9.76 -1.61 2.66
CA VAL A 49 11.19 -1.38 2.44
C VAL A 49 11.81 -1.09 3.79
N ALA A 50 12.79 -1.90 4.18
CA ALA A 50 13.40 -1.84 5.51
C ALA A 50 13.84 -0.42 5.88
N ALA A 51 13.37 0.05 7.03
CA ALA A 51 13.65 1.36 7.61
C ALA A 51 13.28 2.57 6.70
N ARG A 52 12.43 2.35 5.67
CA ARG A 52 12.08 3.42 4.71
C ARG A 52 10.60 3.57 4.45
N HIS A 53 9.90 2.47 4.12
CA HIS A 53 8.50 2.54 3.70
C HIS A 53 7.63 1.59 4.50
N VAL A 54 6.47 2.08 4.91
CA VAL A 54 5.46 1.32 5.66
C VAL A 54 4.13 1.36 4.94
N LEU A 55 3.47 0.22 4.87
CA LEU A 55 2.07 0.11 4.48
C LEU A 55 1.23 -0.16 5.73
N LEU A 56 0.30 0.73 6.01
CA LEU A 56 -0.67 0.57 7.07
C LEU A 56 -1.99 0.06 6.49
N ILE A 57 -2.58 -0.95 7.13
CA ILE A 57 -3.95 -1.36 6.82
C ILE A 57 -4.76 -1.18 8.10
N PHE A 58 -5.74 -0.29 8.04
CA PHE A 58 -6.64 0.00 9.16
C PHE A 58 -7.94 -0.78 9.01
N GLN A 59 -8.47 -1.24 10.14
CA GLN A 59 -9.86 -1.67 10.18
C GLN A 59 -10.76 -0.45 9.94
N ALA A 60 -11.56 -0.47 8.87
CA ALA A 60 -12.48 0.62 8.56
C ALA A 60 -13.43 0.87 9.74
N GLY A 61 -13.63 2.13 10.09
CA GLY A 61 -14.45 2.56 11.22
C GLY A 61 -13.75 2.51 12.58
N ALA A 62 -12.56 1.90 12.70
CA ALA A 62 -11.89 1.77 14.00
C ALA A 62 -11.03 2.98 14.37
N THR A 63 -10.84 3.93 13.45
CA THR A 63 -9.94 5.07 13.63
C THR A 63 -10.62 6.43 13.48
N GLU A 64 -11.95 6.45 13.51
CA GLU A 64 -12.73 7.70 13.32
C GLU A 64 -12.51 8.72 14.42
N ASP A 65 -12.30 8.26 15.66
CA ASP A 65 -12.15 9.12 16.82
C ASP A 65 -10.68 9.51 17.04
N ASP A 66 -10.49 10.69 17.63
CA ASP A 66 -9.18 11.11 18.10
C ASP A 66 -8.68 10.19 19.23
N VAL A 67 -7.39 9.94 19.25
CA VAL A 67 -6.72 9.25 20.35
C VAL A 67 -5.95 10.29 21.16
N HIS A 68 -6.22 10.34 22.47
CA HIS A 68 -5.54 11.22 23.39
C HIS A 68 -4.80 10.41 24.45
N ASP A 69 -3.55 10.70 24.67
CA ASP A 69 -2.76 10.15 25.76
C ASP A 69 -1.75 11.17 26.29
N ALA A 70 -0.88 10.74 27.21
CA ALA A 70 0.13 11.63 27.80
C ALA A 70 1.15 12.18 26.76
N ARG A 71 1.24 11.57 25.58
CA ARG A 71 2.14 12.00 24.52
C ARG A 71 1.53 13.01 23.57
N GLY A 72 0.20 13.13 23.57
CA GLY A 72 -0.50 14.08 22.72
C GLY A 72 -1.76 13.53 22.11
N THR A 73 -2.11 14.04 20.95
CA THR A 73 -3.33 13.68 20.22
C THR A 73 -2.98 13.15 18.84
N ILE A 74 -3.56 12.00 18.49
CA ILE A 74 -3.60 11.50 17.11
C ILE A 74 -5.03 11.76 16.63
N PRO A 75 -5.24 12.68 15.69
CA PRO A 75 -6.56 12.94 15.14
C PRO A 75 -7.16 11.73 14.45
N GLY A 76 -8.49 11.65 14.47
CA GLY A 76 -9.23 10.60 13.79
C GLY A 76 -9.08 10.66 12.27
N HIS A 77 -9.18 9.50 11.64
CA HIS A 77 -9.22 9.34 10.19
C HIS A 77 -9.99 8.09 9.83
N ASP A 78 -10.46 8.02 8.60
CA ASP A 78 -11.14 6.83 8.07
C ASP A 78 -11.09 6.87 6.54
N GLY A 79 -11.41 5.77 5.91
CA GLY A 79 -11.48 5.70 4.45
C GLY A 79 -12.29 4.50 3.99
N ARG A 80 -12.87 4.65 2.80
CA ARG A 80 -13.70 3.63 2.15
C ARG A 80 -13.59 3.78 0.64
N GLY A 81 -14.02 2.75 -0.07
CA GLY A 81 -14.15 2.78 -1.51
C GLY A 81 -12.96 2.18 -2.24
N ARG A 82 -12.85 2.50 -3.51
CA ARG A 82 -11.81 1.97 -4.41
C ARG A 82 -10.53 2.78 -4.29
N LEU A 83 -9.78 2.50 -3.26
CA LEU A 83 -8.48 3.13 -3.01
C LEU A 83 -7.45 2.64 -4.02
N HIS A 84 -6.34 3.33 -4.13
CA HIS A 84 -5.27 2.98 -5.06
C HIS A 84 -3.90 3.20 -4.44
N LEU A 85 -2.99 2.27 -4.69
CA LEU A 85 -1.58 2.44 -4.40
C LEU A 85 -0.73 1.77 -5.49
N ALA A 86 0.47 2.29 -5.68
CA ALA A 86 1.46 1.71 -6.57
C ALA A 86 2.71 1.32 -5.80
N LEU A 87 3.19 0.11 -6.07
CA LEU A 87 4.45 -0.41 -5.56
C LEU A 87 5.45 -0.50 -6.71
N SER A 88 6.64 -0.06 -6.46
CA SER A 88 7.73 -0.11 -7.45
C SER A 88 8.34 -1.51 -7.50
N ILE A 89 8.52 -2.03 -8.70
CA ILE A 89 9.20 -3.29 -8.96
C ILE A 89 10.29 -3.11 -10.02
N ALA A 90 11.28 -3.99 -10.02
CA ALA A 90 12.27 -4.02 -11.10
C ALA A 90 11.64 -4.51 -12.40
N ALA A 91 12.07 -3.97 -13.53
CA ALA A 91 11.61 -4.41 -14.85
C ALA A 91 11.85 -5.91 -15.06
N ALA A 92 12.98 -6.43 -14.60
CA ALA A 92 13.34 -7.84 -14.70
C ALA A 92 12.41 -8.78 -13.92
N ASP A 93 11.68 -8.26 -12.93
CA ASP A 93 10.77 -9.05 -12.09
C ASP A 93 9.32 -9.05 -12.58
N CYS A 94 9.02 -8.32 -13.63
CA CYS A 94 7.64 -8.15 -14.11
C CYS A 94 6.98 -9.50 -14.46
N GLU A 95 7.67 -10.38 -15.16
CA GLU A 95 7.14 -11.70 -15.51
C GLU A 95 6.97 -12.60 -14.29
N ALA A 96 7.93 -12.58 -13.37
CA ALA A 96 7.82 -13.32 -12.12
C ALA A 96 6.61 -12.89 -11.29
N TRP A 97 6.26 -11.61 -11.32
CA TRP A 97 5.05 -11.11 -10.67
C TRP A 97 3.78 -11.57 -11.36
N ARG A 98 3.74 -11.61 -12.70
CA ARG A 98 2.58 -12.21 -13.41
C ARG A 98 2.37 -13.65 -13.01
N GLU A 99 3.44 -14.44 -12.99
CA GLU A 99 3.38 -15.85 -12.59
C GLU A 99 2.94 -16.02 -11.14
N ARG A 100 3.46 -15.20 -10.23
CA ARG A 100 3.10 -15.25 -8.83
C ARG A 100 1.63 -14.89 -8.59
N LEU A 101 1.13 -13.85 -9.23
CA LEU A 101 -0.27 -13.46 -9.14
C LEU A 101 -1.17 -14.61 -9.63
N ALA A 102 -0.86 -15.18 -10.79
CA ALA A 102 -1.61 -16.32 -11.34
C ALA A 102 -1.57 -17.54 -10.41
N ALA A 103 -0.40 -17.88 -9.87
CA ALA A 103 -0.24 -19.00 -8.93
C ALA A 103 -1.02 -18.82 -7.63
N ARG A 104 -1.28 -17.59 -7.24
CA ARG A 104 -2.07 -17.24 -6.05
C ARG A 104 -3.54 -16.99 -6.35
N GLY A 105 -3.98 -17.22 -7.58
CA GLY A 105 -5.36 -16.99 -7.98
C GLY A 105 -5.78 -15.53 -8.02
N VAL A 106 -4.83 -14.61 -8.12
CA VAL A 106 -5.09 -13.18 -8.21
C VAL A 106 -5.14 -12.77 -9.69
N ALA A 107 -6.33 -12.45 -10.18
CA ALA A 107 -6.54 -12.03 -11.56
C ALA A 107 -6.00 -10.61 -11.78
N LEU A 108 -5.35 -10.39 -12.91
CA LEU A 108 -5.03 -9.03 -13.35
C LEU A 108 -6.31 -8.29 -13.71
N ALA A 109 -6.48 -7.10 -13.14
CA ALA A 109 -7.55 -6.17 -13.51
C ALA A 109 -7.17 -5.39 -14.77
N GLY A 110 -5.89 -5.28 -15.06
CA GLY A 110 -5.36 -4.61 -16.23
C GLY A 110 -3.84 -4.66 -16.29
N GLU A 111 -3.33 -4.30 -17.45
CA GLU A 111 -1.91 -4.11 -17.72
C GLU A 111 -1.77 -2.92 -18.65
N TYR A 112 -0.79 -2.06 -18.39
CA TYR A 112 -0.58 -0.87 -19.20
C TYR A 112 0.90 -0.65 -19.50
N ARG A 113 1.21 -0.32 -20.75
CA ARG A 113 2.55 0.07 -21.17
C ARG A 113 2.62 1.57 -21.34
N TRP A 114 3.51 2.16 -20.59
CA TRP A 114 3.66 3.61 -20.56
C TRP A 114 4.55 4.12 -21.69
N PRO A 115 4.31 5.33 -22.20
CA PRO A 115 5.13 5.89 -23.30
C PRO A 115 6.63 5.93 -23.00
N ARG A 116 7.03 6.02 -21.74
CA ARG A 116 8.45 6.02 -21.32
C ARG A 116 9.06 4.62 -21.18
N GLY A 117 8.32 3.58 -21.51
CA GLY A 117 8.78 2.20 -21.53
C GLY A 117 8.45 1.39 -20.29
N GLY A 118 7.91 1.98 -19.25
CA GLY A 118 7.46 1.27 -18.05
C GLY A 118 6.20 0.45 -18.29
N THR A 119 5.99 -0.55 -17.44
CA THR A 119 4.80 -1.40 -17.43
C THR A 119 4.17 -1.40 -16.06
N SER A 120 2.85 -1.29 -16.00
CA SER A 120 2.07 -1.45 -14.79
C SER A 120 1.19 -2.68 -14.87
N LEU A 121 1.23 -3.49 -13.81
CA LEU A 121 0.31 -4.60 -13.57
C LEU A 121 -0.68 -4.17 -12.50
N TYR A 122 -1.96 -4.33 -12.76
CA TYR A 122 -3.03 -3.92 -11.84
C TYR A 122 -3.83 -5.14 -11.34
N PHE A 123 -4.15 -5.14 -10.07
CA PHE A 123 -5.05 -6.13 -9.48
C PHE A 123 -5.82 -5.54 -8.29
N ARG A 124 -6.83 -6.25 -7.81
CA ARG A 124 -7.65 -5.81 -6.68
C ARG A 124 -7.30 -6.60 -5.43
N ASP A 125 -7.23 -5.92 -4.31
CA ASP A 125 -7.17 -6.57 -3.00
C ASP A 125 -8.59 -7.01 -2.56
N PRO A 126 -8.74 -7.69 -1.41
CA PRO A 126 -10.05 -8.17 -0.94
C PRO A 126 -11.11 -7.08 -0.72
N ASP A 127 -10.69 -5.83 -0.50
CA ASP A 127 -11.60 -4.69 -0.32
C ASP A 127 -11.87 -3.91 -1.62
N GLY A 128 -11.29 -4.34 -2.73
CA GLY A 128 -11.44 -3.67 -4.01
C GLY A 128 -10.44 -2.54 -4.26
N ALA A 129 -9.47 -2.34 -3.38
CA ALA A 129 -8.39 -1.40 -3.62
C ALA A 129 -7.59 -1.82 -4.86
N LEU A 130 -7.28 -0.86 -5.72
CA LEU A 130 -6.48 -1.10 -6.90
C LEU A 130 -5.00 -1.05 -6.53
N VAL A 131 -4.35 -2.20 -6.63
CA VAL A 131 -2.91 -2.33 -6.41
C VAL A 131 -2.21 -2.33 -7.76
N GLU A 132 -1.19 -1.52 -7.88
CA GLU A 132 -0.36 -1.42 -9.07
C GLU A 132 1.07 -1.84 -8.76
N LEU A 133 1.63 -2.70 -9.59
CA LEU A 133 3.06 -3.00 -9.62
C LEU A 133 3.65 -2.30 -10.83
N ALA A 134 4.50 -1.32 -10.59
CA ALA A 134 5.02 -0.46 -11.65
C ALA A 134 6.53 -0.60 -11.79
N THR A 135 6.99 -0.88 -13.00
CA THR A 135 8.40 -0.84 -13.35
C THR A 135 8.86 0.61 -13.56
N PRO A 136 10.18 0.89 -13.59
CA PRO A 136 10.68 2.20 -14.02
C PRO A 136 10.12 2.60 -15.40
N GLY A 137 9.96 3.90 -15.61
CA GLY A 137 9.52 4.43 -16.90
C GLY A 137 8.05 4.89 -16.92
N LEU A 138 7.52 5.34 -15.78
CA LEU A 138 6.20 5.98 -15.70
C LEU A 138 6.32 7.50 -15.70
N TRP A 139 7.04 8.03 -14.73
CA TRP A 139 7.12 9.47 -14.46
C TRP A 139 8.39 10.11 -14.97
N TRP A 140 9.51 9.36 -14.97
CA TRP A 140 10.83 9.76 -15.44
C TRP A 140 11.57 8.56 -16.01
#